data_fbc954e6f87396a9122f7ebc82c7ac5c
#
_entry.id   fbc954e6f87396a9122f7ebc82c7ac5c
#
_cell.length_a   1.000
_cell.length_b   1.000
_cell.length_c   1.000
_cell.angle_alpha   90.00
_cell.angle_beta   90.00
_cell.angle_gamma   90.00
#
_symmetry.space_group_name_H-M   'P 1'
#
loop_
_entity.id
_entity.type
_entity.pdbx_description
1 polymer ?
#
loop_
_entity_poly.entity_id
_entity_poly.type
_entity_poly.pdbx_seq_one_letter_code
_entity_poly.pdbx_strand_id
1 'polypeptide(L)'
;MVIVIVKTFALSYYFCYYKYRRKCLNEIRQQVFSAFRYVESKSHIKIHNMNLDQDHIHLLISFPPDYSISQTVNRLKQMTTNYLYRLEETEKWLKQFYWKKKRLLWTHGYFVSTVGHVSENIVFEYIKNQGKNYYI
;
A
#
# COMPACT_ATOMS: atom_id res chain seq x y z
N MET A 1 -4.96 -6.33 -20.03
CA MET A 1 -4.75 -5.88 -18.65
C MET A 1 -3.48 -5.11 -18.50
N VAL A 2 -3.49 -4.08 -17.70
CA VAL A 2 -2.27 -3.31 -17.37
C VAL A 2 -1.70 -3.90 -16.10
N ILE A 3 -0.41 -4.24 -16.12
CA ILE A 3 0.29 -4.78 -14.96
C ILE A 3 1.33 -3.77 -14.51
N VAL A 4 1.28 -3.39 -13.24
CA VAL A 4 2.21 -2.39 -12.69
C VAL A 4 2.71 -2.80 -11.32
N ILE A 5 3.89 -2.34 -10.99
CA ILE A 5 4.44 -2.37 -9.64
C ILE A 5 4.19 -1.01 -9.01
N VAL A 6 3.56 -0.99 -7.85
CA VAL A 6 3.26 0.23 -7.10
C VAL A 6 4.00 0.19 -5.79
N LYS A 7 4.63 1.31 -5.44
CA LYS A 7 5.22 1.50 -4.12
C LYS A 7 4.67 2.78 -3.52
N THR A 8 4.17 2.73 -2.31
CA THR A 8 3.72 3.92 -1.59
C THR A 8 4.12 3.84 -0.13
N PHE A 9 4.35 4.99 0.48
CA PHE A 9 4.82 5.11 1.85
C PHE A 9 3.70 5.52 2.78
N ALA A 10 3.81 5.08 4.03
CA ALA A 10 2.97 5.60 5.10
C ALA A 10 3.30 7.08 5.29
N LEU A 11 2.26 7.88 5.42
CA LEU A 11 2.40 9.32 5.58
C LEU A 11 3.17 9.66 6.85
N SER A 12 4.07 10.60 6.74
CA SER A 12 4.87 11.08 7.85
C SER A 12 4.59 12.56 8.10
N TYR A 13 4.25 12.93 9.33
CA TYR A 13 4.05 14.31 9.73
C TYR A 13 5.20 14.81 10.60
N TYR A 14 5.77 15.92 10.21
CA TYR A 14 6.89 16.47 10.96
C TYR A 14 6.49 17.32 12.16
N PHE A 15 5.23 17.49 12.40
CA PHE A 15 4.78 18.22 13.60
C PHE A 15 4.86 17.42 14.86
N CYS A 16 5.11 16.16 14.76
CA CYS A 16 5.06 15.28 15.90
C CYS A 16 6.25 14.37 15.87
N TYR A 17 6.37 13.57 16.82
CA TYR A 17 7.47 12.68 17.09
C TYR A 17 7.63 11.59 16.03
N TYR A 18 7.67 11.95 14.94
CA TYR A 18 7.85 11.50 13.68
C TYR A 18 8.67 10.32 13.42
N LYS A 19 9.66 10.00 14.10
CA LYS A 19 10.46 8.81 13.87
C LYS A 19 9.69 7.50 14.08
N TYR A 20 8.57 7.54 14.76
CA TYR A 20 7.72 6.36 14.96
C TYR A 20 6.66 6.20 13.88
N ARG A 21 6.39 7.21 13.12
CA ARG A 21 5.30 7.22 12.16
C ARG A 21 5.54 6.36 10.95
N ARG A 22 6.78 6.24 10.54
CA ARG A 22 7.17 5.42 9.43
C ARG A 22 7.06 3.93 9.72
N LYS A 23 6.94 3.56 10.99
CA LYS A 23 6.97 2.16 11.41
C LYS A 23 5.60 1.63 11.81
N CYS A 24 4.54 2.31 11.41
CA CYS A 24 3.20 1.95 11.85
C CYS A 24 2.64 0.70 11.17
N LEU A 25 3.15 0.28 10.03
CA LEU A 25 2.54 -0.78 9.23
C LEU A 25 2.81 -2.19 9.74
N ASN A 26 3.96 -2.43 10.36
CA ASN A 26 4.34 -3.78 10.78
C ASN A 26 3.38 -4.37 11.81
N GLU A 27 2.94 -3.55 12.77
CA GLU A 27 2.07 -4.00 13.85
C GLU A 27 0.67 -4.36 13.35
N ILE A 28 0.26 -3.79 12.23
CA ILE A 28 -1.05 -4.07 11.63
C ILE A 28 -0.92 -4.78 10.30
N ARG A 29 0.13 -5.55 10.13
CA ARG A 29 0.47 -6.22 8.87
C ARG A 29 -0.67 -7.04 8.30
N GLN A 30 -1.30 -7.87 9.13
CA GLN A 30 -2.41 -8.71 8.68
C GLN A 30 -3.61 -7.87 8.25
N GLN A 31 -3.90 -6.83 9.00
CA GLN A 31 -4.99 -5.92 8.69
C GLN A 31 -4.74 -5.17 7.39
N VAL A 32 -3.50 -4.76 7.14
CA VAL A 32 -3.13 -4.10 5.88
C VAL A 32 -3.34 -5.06 4.70
N PHE A 33 -2.88 -6.29 4.82
CA PHE A 33 -3.10 -7.28 3.76
C PHE A 33 -4.60 -7.52 3.53
N SER A 34 -5.37 -7.64 4.60
CA SER A 34 -6.82 -7.80 4.50
C SER A 34 -7.48 -6.60 3.83
N ALA A 35 -7.01 -5.39 4.11
CA ALA A 35 -7.50 -4.17 3.49
C ALA A 35 -7.31 -4.21 1.97
N PHE A 36 -6.14 -4.61 1.51
CA PHE A 36 -5.88 -4.72 0.06
C PHE A 36 -6.71 -5.84 -0.58
N ARG A 37 -6.88 -6.96 0.11
CA ARG A 37 -7.78 -8.01 -0.39
C ARG A 37 -9.23 -7.56 -0.47
N TYR A 38 -9.65 -6.71 0.44
CA TYR A 38 -10.97 -6.10 0.38
C TYR A 38 -11.13 -5.24 -0.88
N VAL A 39 -10.13 -4.44 -1.21
CA VAL A 39 -10.16 -3.65 -2.45
C VAL A 39 -10.32 -4.55 -3.67
N GLU A 40 -9.58 -5.65 -3.69
CA GLU A 40 -9.66 -6.64 -4.75
C GLU A 40 -11.08 -7.20 -4.89
N SER A 41 -11.75 -7.46 -3.78
CA SER A 41 -13.11 -8.00 -3.78
C SER A 41 -14.17 -7.00 -4.26
N LYS A 42 -13.89 -5.70 -4.18
CA LYS A 42 -14.84 -4.63 -4.51
C LYS A 42 -14.52 -3.88 -5.80
N SER A 43 -13.52 -4.29 -6.52
CA SER A 43 -13.08 -3.61 -7.75
C SER A 43 -12.58 -4.63 -8.77
N HIS A 44 -12.19 -4.13 -9.93
CA HIS A 44 -11.56 -4.96 -10.96
C HIS A 44 -10.03 -4.95 -10.85
N ILE A 45 -9.50 -4.47 -9.75
CA ILE A 45 -8.08 -4.51 -9.47
C ILE A 45 -7.74 -5.89 -8.93
N LYS A 46 -6.69 -6.50 -9.48
CA LYS A 46 -6.17 -7.78 -8.98
C LYS A 46 -4.80 -7.56 -8.38
N ILE A 47 -4.58 -8.11 -7.21
CA ILE A 47 -3.32 -8.01 -6.50
C ILE A 47 -2.62 -9.36 -6.58
N HIS A 48 -1.53 -9.41 -7.35
CA HIS A 48 -0.78 -10.65 -7.58
C HIS A 48 0.25 -10.89 -6.51
N ASN A 49 0.78 -9.84 -5.92
CA ASN A 49 1.76 -9.94 -4.85
C ASN A 49 1.77 -8.67 -4.01
N MET A 50 2.07 -8.83 -2.73
CA MET A 50 2.21 -7.74 -1.77
C MET A 50 3.44 -7.99 -0.93
N ASN A 51 4.24 -6.94 -0.73
CA ASN A 51 5.37 -6.99 0.19
C ASN A 51 5.32 -5.74 1.05
N LEU A 52 5.19 -5.93 2.35
CA LEU A 52 5.03 -4.85 3.32
C LEU A 52 6.30 -4.69 4.15
N ASP A 53 6.76 -3.48 4.23
CA ASP A 53 7.80 -3.10 5.17
C ASP A 53 7.20 -2.18 6.25
N GLN A 54 8.02 -1.69 7.15
CA GLN A 54 7.56 -0.88 8.28
C GLN A 54 6.85 0.41 7.85
N ASP A 55 7.30 1.01 6.76
CA ASP A 55 6.87 2.34 6.34
C ASP A 55 6.33 2.38 4.90
N HIS A 56 6.26 1.27 4.20
CA HIS A 56 5.82 1.27 2.80
C HIS A 56 5.35 -0.11 2.35
N ILE A 57 4.68 -0.13 1.23
CA ILE A 57 4.20 -1.35 0.61
C ILE A 57 4.59 -1.38 -0.87
N HIS A 58 4.97 -2.55 -1.33
CA HIS A 58 5.13 -2.86 -2.75
C HIS A 58 4.00 -3.76 -3.19
N LEU A 59 3.40 -3.44 -4.32
CA LEU A 59 2.30 -4.19 -4.89
C LEU A 59 2.60 -4.54 -6.33
N LEU A 60 2.32 -5.77 -6.71
CA LEU A 60 2.18 -6.15 -8.10
C LEU A 60 0.70 -6.29 -8.39
N ILE A 61 0.16 -5.40 -9.20
CA ILE A 61 -1.27 -5.34 -9.48
C ILE A 61 -1.54 -5.37 -10.97
N SER A 62 -2.74 -5.75 -11.32
CA SER A 62 -3.28 -5.56 -12.66
C SER A 62 -4.67 -4.96 -12.57
N PHE A 63 -5.04 -4.21 -13.60
CA PHE A 63 -6.35 -3.56 -13.66
C PHE A 63 -6.77 -3.42 -15.13
N PRO A 64 -8.07 -3.20 -15.41
CA PRO A 64 -8.55 -3.05 -16.77
C PRO A 64 -7.93 -1.84 -17.48
N PRO A 65 -7.77 -1.89 -18.82
CA PRO A 65 -7.12 -0.80 -19.56
C PRO A 65 -7.88 0.53 -19.50
N ASP A 66 -9.16 0.51 -19.16
CA ASP A 66 -9.96 1.72 -19.02
C ASP A 66 -9.72 2.45 -17.69
N TYR A 67 -9.01 1.84 -16.75
CA TYR A 67 -8.60 2.50 -15.52
C TYR A 67 -7.28 3.24 -15.76
N SER A 68 -7.16 4.46 -15.26
CA SER A 68 -5.86 5.12 -15.22
C SER A 68 -5.05 4.61 -14.04
N ILE A 69 -3.74 4.73 -14.14
CA ILE A 69 -2.83 4.41 -13.03
C ILE A 69 -3.19 5.27 -11.81
N SER A 70 -3.39 6.56 -12.03
CA SER A 70 -3.70 7.50 -10.95
C SER A 70 -5.00 7.14 -10.23
N GLN A 71 -6.06 6.86 -10.98
CA GLN A 71 -7.34 6.44 -10.38
C GLN A 71 -7.19 5.14 -9.59
N THR A 72 -6.45 4.20 -10.13
CA THR A 72 -6.23 2.90 -9.49
C THR A 72 -5.49 3.06 -8.17
N VAL A 73 -4.39 3.81 -8.17
CA VAL A 73 -3.60 4.05 -6.95
C VAL A 73 -4.42 4.82 -5.92
N ASN A 74 -5.17 5.84 -6.34
CA ASN A 74 -6.02 6.59 -5.44
C ASN A 74 -7.10 5.70 -4.81
N ARG A 75 -7.68 4.82 -5.59
CA ARG A 75 -8.68 3.86 -5.08
C ARG A 75 -8.06 2.92 -4.05
N LEU A 76 -6.89 2.39 -4.33
CA LEU A 76 -6.17 1.55 -3.38
C LEU A 76 -5.94 2.28 -2.06
N LYS A 77 -5.45 3.51 -2.14
CA LYS A 77 -5.18 4.31 -0.95
C LYS A 77 -6.43 4.62 -0.14
N GLN A 78 -7.49 5.08 -0.80
CA GLN A 78 -8.73 5.47 -0.13
C GLN A 78 -9.44 4.28 0.51
N MET A 79 -9.59 3.21 -0.24
CA MET A 79 -10.32 2.04 0.25
C MET A 79 -9.58 1.32 1.37
N THR A 80 -8.26 1.21 1.28
CA THR A 80 -7.48 0.60 2.35
C THR A 80 -7.48 1.46 3.61
N THR A 81 -7.37 2.77 3.47
CA THR A 81 -7.45 3.69 4.60
C THR A 81 -8.81 3.57 5.30
N ASN A 82 -9.89 3.61 4.53
CA ASN A 82 -11.23 3.49 5.10
C ASN A 82 -11.44 2.14 5.79
N TYR A 83 -10.97 1.07 5.18
CA TYR A 83 -11.07 -0.26 5.77
C TYR A 83 -10.36 -0.32 7.13
N LEU A 84 -9.14 0.18 7.20
CA LEU A 84 -8.34 0.13 8.41
C LEU A 84 -8.93 0.99 9.54
N TYR A 85 -9.46 2.15 9.21
CA TYR A 85 -10.07 3.03 10.21
C TYR A 85 -11.45 2.57 10.67
N ARG A 86 -12.08 1.61 10.00
CA ARG A 86 -13.32 1.00 10.47
C ARG A 86 -13.09 -0.06 11.54
N LEU A 87 -11.89 -0.61 11.60
CA LEU A 87 -11.52 -1.60 12.61
C LEU A 87 -11.06 -0.86 13.87
N GLU A 88 -11.73 -1.07 14.97
CA GLU A 88 -11.46 -0.34 16.20
C GLU A 88 -10.00 -0.44 16.65
N GLU A 89 -9.44 -1.62 16.64
CA GLU A 89 -8.05 -1.85 17.02
C GLU A 89 -7.07 -1.12 16.12
N THR A 90 -7.31 -1.17 14.83
CA THR A 90 -6.46 -0.53 13.85
C THR A 90 -6.57 0.98 13.92
N GLU A 91 -7.78 1.49 14.12
CA GLU A 91 -8.01 2.91 14.31
C GLU A 91 -7.25 3.43 15.53
N LYS A 92 -7.32 2.73 16.64
CA LYS A 92 -6.58 3.11 17.86
C LYS A 92 -5.08 3.14 17.62
N TRP A 93 -4.56 2.14 16.92
CA TRP A 93 -3.14 2.08 16.59
C TRP A 93 -2.73 3.25 15.69
N LEU A 94 -3.47 3.51 14.62
CA LEU A 94 -3.14 4.56 13.66
C LEU A 94 -3.27 5.97 14.25
N LYS A 95 -4.22 6.18 15.14
CA LYS A 95 -4.40 7.47 15.79
C LYS A 95 -3.24 7.91 16.69
N GLN A 96 -2.40 6.99 17.09
CA GLN A 96 -1.17 7.32 17.82
C GLN A 96 -0.15 8.02 16.93
N PHE A 97 -0.23 7.82 15.62
CA PHE A 97 0.74 8.33 14.65
C PHE A 97 0.24 9.53 13.86
N TYR A 98 -1.08 9.73 13.82
CA TYR A 98 -1.71 10.76 13.00
C TYR A 98 -2.68 11.60 13.81
N TRP A 99 -3.04 12.77 13.26
CA TRP A 99 -3.97 13.67 13.92
C TRP A 99 -5.34 13.02 14.12
N LYS A 100 -5.90 13.21 15.30
CA LYS A 100 -7.10 12.53 15.79
C LYS A 100 -8.34 12.62 14.90
N LYS A 101 -8.51 13.72 14.17
CA LYS A 101 -9.71 13.96 13.38
C LYS A 101 -9.59 13.55 11.92
N LYS A 102 -8.41 13.15 11.47
CA LYS A 102 -8.18 12.81 10.07
C LYS A 102 -7.83 11.35 9.91
N ARG A 103 -8.45 10.72 8.92
CA ARG A 103 -8.12 9.36 8.52
C ARG A 103 -6.99 9.42 7.51
N LEU A 104 -5.78 9.34 8.01
CA LEU A 104 -4.58 9.46 7.20
C LEU A 104 -3.74 8.20 7.30
N LEU A 105 -3.14 7.80 6.21
CA LEU A 105 -2.23 6.66 6.18
C LEU A 105 -1.15 6.84 5.11
N TRP A 106 -1.54 6.96 3.84
CA TRP A 106 -0.60 6.96 2.73
C TRP A 106 -0.18 8.37 2.33
N THR A 107 1.07 8.51 1.84
CA THR A 107 1.53 9.76 1.24
C THR A 107 0.77 10.04 -0.05
N HIS A 108 0.81 11.27 -0.53
CA HIS A 108 0.18 11.63 -1.79
C HIS A 108 0.90 11.02 -3.00
N GLY A 109 2.20 10.82 -2.89
CA GLY A 109 2.99 10.29 -3.98
C GLY A 109 2.98 8.76 -4.05
N TYR A 110 3.49 8.25 -5.15
CA TYR A 110 3.70 6.83 -5.35
C TYR A 110 4.73 6.64 -6.45
N PHE A 111 5.33 5.46 -6.46
CA PHE A 111 6.21 5.04 -7.54
C PHE A 111 5.51 3.93 -8.32
N VAL A 112 5.52 4.03 -9.63
CA VAL A 112 4.90 3.05 -10.51
C VAL A 112 5.89 2.66 -11.61
N SER A 113 5.99 1.37 -11.86
CA SER A 113 6.73 0.83 -12.99
C SER A 113 5.82 -0.13 -13.73
N THR A 114 5.65 0.09 -15.02
CA THR A 114 4.87 -0.84 -15.84
C THR A 114 5.71 -2.09 -16.13
N VAL A 115 5.02 -3.22 -16.09
CA VAL A 115 5.63 -4.50 -16.45
C VAL A 115 5.20 -4.80 -17.88
N GLY A 116 6.10 -4.62 -18.82
CA GLY A 116 5.80 -4.84 -20.24
C GLY A 116 5.62 -6.32 -20.58
N HIS A 117 6.61 -6.90 -21.21
CA HIS A 117 6.56 -8.29 -21.66
C HIS A 117 7.25 -9.27 -20.70
N VAL A 118 7.42 -8.88 -19.45
CA VAL A 118 8.10 -9.71 -18.46
C VAL A 118 7.09 -10.68 -17.85
N SER A 119 7.49 -11.94 -17.63
CA SER A 119 6.61 -12.92 -17.02
C SER A 119 6.31 -12.56 -15.56
N GLU A 120 5.13 -12.95 -15.09
CA GLU A 120 4.73 -12.73 -13.69
C GLU A 120 5.75 -13.29 -12.71
N ASN A 121 6.33 -14.44 -13.01
CA ASN A 121 7.31 -15.09 -12.14
C ASN A 121 8.55 -14.23 -11.90
N ILE A 122 9.04 -13.58 -12.95
CA ILE A 122 10.19 -12.68 -12.83
C ILE A 122 9.84 -11.48 -11.98
N VAL A 123 8.64 -10.95 -12.14
CA VAL A 123 8.18 -9.81 -11.37
C VAL A 123 7.97 -10.19 -9.90
N PHE A 124 7.43 -11.36 -9.63
CA PHE A 124 7.30 -11.87 -8.27
C PHE A 124 8.67 -11.97 -7.58
N GLU A 125 9.66 -12.51 -8.27
CA GLU A 125 11.01 -12.60 -7.73
C GLU A 125 11.60 -11.21 -7.44
N TYR A 126 11.37 -10.28 -8.34
CA TYR A 126 11.82 -8.91 -8.17
C TYR A 126 11.23 -8.27 -6.91
N ILE A 127 9.92 -8.34 -6.73
CA ILE A 127 9.25 -7.79 -5.56
C ILE A 127 9.70 -8.50 -4.28
N LYS A 128 9.78 -9.81 -4.31
CA LYS A 128 10.22 -10.61 -3.18
C LYS A 128 11.63 -10.23 -2.72
N ASN A 129 12.52 -9.95 -3.67
CA ASN A 129 13.91 -9.64 -3.38
C ASN A 129 14.14 -8.17 -3.03
N GLN A 130 13.24 -7.27 -3.40
CA GLN A 130 13.38 -5.85 -3.14
C GLN A 130 13.54 -5.54 -1.66
N GLY A 131 12.75 -6.19 -0.82
CA GLY A 131 12.84 -6.01 0.62
C GLY A 131 14.18 -6.41 1.22
N LYS A 132 14.94 -7.24 0.51
CA LYS A 132 16.25 -7.73 0.98
C LYS A 132 17.41 -6.86 0.51
N ASN A 133 17.30 -6.27 -0.67
CA ASN A 133 18.41 -5.61 -1.34
C ASN A 133 18.28 -4.10 -1.44
N TYR A 134 17.10 -3.59 -1.25
CA TYR A 134 16.77 -2.22 -1.57
C TYR A 134 16.93 -1.24 -0.43
N TYR A 135 16.90 -1.72 0.78
CA TYR A 135 16.88 -0.91 1.98
C TYR A 135 18.13 -1.08 2.82
N ILE A 136 19.16 -1.44 2.15
CA ILE A 136 20.47 -1.55 2.76
C ILE A 136 21.10 -0.17 2.89
#